data_3d1c52dccd4f3eca6a6f4c14cf4a837c
#
_entry.id   3d1c52dccd4f3eca6a6f4c14cf4a837c
#
_cell.length_a   1.000
_cell.length_b   1.000
_cell.length_c   1.000
_cell.angle_alpha   90.00
_cell.angle_beta   90.00
_cell.angle_gamma   90.00
#
_symmetry.space_group_name_H-M   'P 1'
#
loop_
_entity.id
_entity.type
_entity.pdbx_description
1 polymer ?
#
loop_
_entity_poly.entity_id
_entity_poly.type
_entity_poly.pdbx_seq_one_letter_code
_entity_poly.pdbx_strand_id
1 'polypeptide(L)'
;SGRIAYPGGCAIGKRPIDLHLAAFRRMGVSIAEENEILDCRAERLQGCRIDLPFPSVGATENILLLAVCAEGVTVLHNAAREPEIVALVRFLRAMGAEIYGEGTGSLLIEGVKRLHGAVFTIPADRIEGGTFLCAAAMTGGELCLKGLEREQLGAVSEALRMTGCRLFWEEGG
;
A
#
# COMPACT_ATOMS: atom_id res chain seq x y z
N SER A 1 15.27 -1.54 17.57
CA SER A 1 15.92 -2.62 16.80
C SER A 1 14.97 -3.79 16.63
N GLY A 2 15.05 -4.47 15.51
CA GLY A 2 14.25 -5.65 15.20
C GLY A 2 15.03 -6.64 14.34
N ARG A 3 14.76 -7.94 14.54
CA ARG A 3 15.27 -9.02 13.70
C ARG A 3 14.09 -9.73 13.07
N ILE A 4 14.13 -9.91 11.78
CA ILE A 4 13.09 -10.58 11.01
C ILE A 4 13.72 -11.54 9.99
N ALA A 5 13.11 -12.70 9.81
CA ALA A 5 13.47 -13.55 8.67
C ALA A 5 13.12 -12.85 7.36
N TYR A 6 13.88 -13.16 6.33
CA TYR A 6 13.58 -12.63 4.99
C TYR A 6 12.11 -12.97 4.63
N PRO A 7 11.33 -12.00 4.18
CA PRO A 7 9.90 -12.23 3.99
C PRO A 7 9.70 -13.35 2.97
N GLY A 8 9.07 -14.41 3.43
CA GLY A 8 8.62 -15.50 2.60
C GLY A 8 7.41 -15.10 1.76
N GLY A 9 7.09 -15.89 0.79
CA GLY A 9 5.90 -15.77 -0.03
C GLY A 9 5.42 -17.14 -0.46
N CYS A 10 4.47 -17.18 -1.39
CA CYS A 10 4.14 -18.43 -2.08
C CYS A 10 5.39 -19.04 -2.68
N ALA A 11 5.42 -20.36 -2.89
CA ALA A 11 6.55 -21.12 -3.43
C ALA A 11 6.95 -20.74 -4.89
N ILE A 12 6.74 -19.48 -5.27
CA ILE A 12 7.02 -18.91 -6.61
C ILE A 12 8.42 -18.24 -6.66
N GLY A 13 9.14 -18.19 -5.54
CA GLY A 13 10.48 -17.58 -5.44
C GLY A 13 10.60 -16.47 -4.41
N LYS A 14 11.81 -15.94 -4.25
CA LYS A 14 12.09 -14.83 -3.34
C LYS A 14 11.39 -13.56 -3.84
N ARG A 15 10.66 -12.88 -2.97
CA ARG A 15 10.10 -11.57 -3.27
C ARG A 15 11.18 -10.50 -3.14
N PRO A 16 11.39 -9.65 -4.15
CA PRO A 16 12.34 -8.55 -4.04
C PRO A 16 11.84 -7.53 -3.01
N ILE A 17 12.69 -7.19 -2.06
CA ILE A 17 12.43 -6.16 -1.03
C ILE A 17 13.47 -5.04 -1.10
N ASP A 18 14.22 -4.98 -2.17
CA ASP A 18 15.31 -4.03 -2.40
C ASP A 18 14.85 -2.58 -2.28
N LEU A 19 13.67 -2.23 -2.82
CA LEU A 19 13.10 -0.89 -2.71
C LEU A 19 12.80 -0.51 -1.26
N HIS A 20 12.28 -1.46 -0.48
CA HIS A 20 11.99 -1.25 0.95
C HIS A 20 13.29 -0.99 1.72
N LEU A 21 14.28 -1.87 1.54
CA LEU A 21 15.56 -1.77 2.24
C LEU A 21 16.33 -0.50 1.84
N ALA A 22 16.30 -0.13 0.57
CA ALA A 22 16.92 1.10 0.08
C ALA A 22 16.31 2.34 0.72
N ALA A 23 14.98 2.41 0.78
CA ALA A 23 14.26 3.50 1.43
C ALA A 23 14.57 3.57 2.93
N PHE A 24 14.55 2.44 3.63
CA PHE A 24 14.85 2.38 5.06
C PHE A 24 16.26 2.84 5.37
N ARG A 25 17.26 2.41 4.59
CA ARG A 25 18.65 2.87 4.74
C ARG A 25 18.76 4.39 4.56
N ARG A 26 18.03 4.96 3.58
CA ARG A 26 18.00 6.43 3.38
C ARG A 26 17.39 7.18 4.56
N MET A 27 16.45 6.55 5.26
CA MET A 27 15.80 7.12 6.45
C MET A 27 16.60 6.87 7.75
N GLY A 28 17.81 6.30 7.66
CA GLY A 28 18.71 6.11 8.81
C GLY A 28 18.62 4.75 9.46
N VAL A 29 17.99 3.75 8.84
CA VAL A 29 17.99 2.38 9.34
C VAL A 29 19.28 1.67 8.91
N SER A 30 20.06 1.19 9.86
CA SER A 30 21.17 0.26 9.63
C SER A 30 20.58 -1.15 9.46
N ILE A 31 20.89 -1.81 8.35
CA ILE A 31 20.38 -3.15 8.02
C ILE A 31 21.53 -4.07 7.73
N ALA A 32 21.72 -5.09 8.56
CA ALA A 32 22.61 -6.20 8.31
C ALA A 32 21.80 -7.41 7.82
N GLU A 33 22.32 -8.08 6.80
CA GLU A 33 21.69 -9.25 6.18
C GLU A 33 22.59 -10.45 6.38
N GLU A 34 22.16 -11.42 7.15
CA GLU A 34 22.92 -12.63 7.44
C GLU A 34 21.98 -13.83 7.56
N ASN A 35 22.30 -14.91 6.85
CA ASN A 35 21.54 -16.18 6.90
C ASN A 35 20.02 -16.02 6.73
N GLU A 36 19.60 -15.23 5.76
CA GLU A 36 18.18 -14.90 5.50
C GLU A 36 17.49 -14.18 6.68
N ILE A 37 18.26 -13.55 7.55
CA ILE A 37 17.76 -12.70 8.63
C ILE A 37 18.19 -11.27 8.35
N LEU A 38 17.23 -10.34 8.53
CA LEU A 38 17.46 -8.91 8.52
C LEU A 38 17.56 -8.44 9.98
N ASP A 39 18.70 -7.89 10.38
CA ASP A 39 18.88 -7.18 11.65
C ASP A 39 18.81 -5.69 11.37
N CYS A 40 17.70 -5.06 11.80
CA CYS A 40 17.40 -3.66 11.54
C CYS A 40 17.55 -2.83 12.82
N ARG A 41 18.31 -1.75 12.74
CA ARG A 41 18.54 -0.83 13.86
C ARG A 41 18.43 0.61 13.38
N ALA A 42 17.75 1.42 14.15
CA ALA A 42 17.74 2.86 13.99
C ALA A 42 17.87 3.52 15.38
N GLU A 43 18.73 4.50 15.50
CA GLU A 43 18.78 5.39 16.67
C GLU A 43 17.80 6.53 16.48
N ARG A 44 17.78 7.08 15.27
CA ARG A 44 16.83 8.12 14.83
C ARG A 44 16.42 7.84 13.39
N LEU A 45 15.14 8.00 13.12
CA LEU A 45 14.61 8.00 11.78
C LEU A 45 14.54 9.44 11.29
N GLN A 46 15.03 9.68 10.08
CA GLN A 46 15.04 11.01 9.49
C GLN A 46 14.24 11.03 8.19
N GLY A 47 13.40 12.04 8.06
CA GLY A 47 12.71 12.34 6.82
C GLY A 47 13.71 12.68 5.72
N CYS A 48 13.42 12.23 4.51
CA CYS A 48 14.28 12.47 3.37
C CYS A 48 13.49 12.41 2.05
N ARG A 49 14.13 12.80 0.96
CA ARG A 49 13.57 12.59 -0.37
C ARG A 49 13.83 11.16 -0.83
N ILE A 50 12.77 10.48 -1.27
CA ILE A 50 12.81 9.13 -1.84
C ILE A 50 12.14 9.17 -3.21
N ASP A 51 12.85 8.71 -4.24
CA ASP A 51 12.35 8.61 -5.61
C ASP A 51 12.30 7.10 -5.94
N LEU A 52 11.10 6.53 -6.06
CA LEU A 52 10.94 5.13 -6.47
C LEU A 52 11.14 4.99 -7.98
N PRO A 53 11.85 3.97 -8.47
CA PRO A 53 12.05 3.74 -9.91
C PRO A 53 10.75 3.38 -10.63
N PHE A 54 9.81 2.80 -9.91
CA PHE A 54 8.44 2.52 -10.36
C PHE A 54 7.47 2.52 -9.17
N PRO A 55 6.16 2.74 -9.38
CA PRO A 55 5.19 2.74 -8.30
C PRO A 55 5.00 1.32 -7.74
N SER A 56 5.57 1.08 -6.55
CA SER A 56 5.44 -0.16 -5.80
C SER A 56 4.50 0.06 -4.63
N VAL A 57 3.40 -0.70 -4.56
CA VAL A 57 2.42 -0.63 -3.46
C VAL A 57 3.11 -0.93 -2.14
N GLY A 58 3.74 -2.10 -2.00
CA GLY A 58 4.36 -2.50 -0.74
C GLY A 58 5.50 -1.58 -0.30
N ALA A 59 6.32 -1.06 -1.23
CA ALA A 59 7.35 -0.08 -0.87
C ALA A 59 6.73 1.23 -0.39
N THR A 60 5.68 1.71 -1.05
CA THR A 60 4.95 2.92 -0.64
C THR A 60 4.34 2.76 0.75
N GLU A 61 3.68 1.63 1.03
CA GLU A 61 3.13 1.32 2.36
C GLU A 61 4.20 1.35 3.44
N ASN A 62 5.30 0.63 3.24
CA ASN A 62 6.37 0.54 4.22
C ASN A 62 7.07 1.89 4.46
N ILE A 63 7.24 2.70 3.41
CA ILE A 63 7.79 4.05 3.54
C ILE A 63 6.84 4.94 4.33
N LEU A 64 5.54 4.91 4.05
CA LEU A 64 4.52 5.64 4.81
C LEU A 64 4.59 5.29 6.30
N LEU A 65 4.56 3.99 6.63
CA LEU A 65 4.59 3.50 8.01
C LEU A 65 5.86 3.94 8.76
N LEU A 66 7.00 4.04 8.08
CA LEU A 66 8.24 4.48 8.70
C LEU A 66 8.30 6.02 8.81
N ALA A 67 7.85 6.73 7.78
CA ALA A 67 7.96 8.18 7.67
C ALA A 67 7.08 8.95 8.65
N VAL A 68 5.92 8.42 9.00
CA VAL A 68 4.96 9.13 9.88
C VAL A 68 5.51 9.47 11.27
N CYS A 69 6.56 8.76 11.73
CA CYS A 69 7.23 9.03 12.99
C CYS A 69 8.73 9.39 12.82
N ALA A 70 9.18 9.66 11.58
CA ALA A 70 10.55 10.12 11.33
C ALA A 70 10.70 11.61 11.69
N GLU A 71 11.88 12.04 12.08
CA GLU A 71 12.15 13.46 12.33
C GLU A 71 12.20 14.24 11.00
N GLY A 72 11.42 15.31 10.89
CA GLY A 72 11.38 16.17 9.70
C GLY A 72 10.39 15.69 8.64
N VAL A 73 10.69 15.98 7.38
CA VAL A 73 9.78 15.77 6.25
C VAL A 73 10.32 14.69 5.32
N THR A 74 9.47 13.75 4.93
CA THR A 74 9.74 12.80 3.86
C THR A 74 8.95 13.19 2.62
N VAL A 75 9.63 13.28 1.47
CA VAL A 75 9.00 13.47 0.17
C VAL A 75 9.19 12.20 -0.64
N LEU A 76 8.10 11.50 -0.92
CA LEU A 76 8.10 10.29 -1.72
C LEU A 76 7.57 10.58 -3.11
N HIS A 77 8.41 10.40 -4.12
CA HIS A 77 8.05 10.51 -5.53
C HIS A 77 7.84 9.13 -6.15
N ASN A 78 6.99 9.10 -7.16
CA ASN A 78 6.56 7.90 -7.87
C ASN A 78 5.91 6.88 -6.92
N ALA A 79 5.16 7.39 -5.94
CA ALA A 79 4.36 6.59 -5.02
C ALA A 79 3.25 5.84 -5.77
N ALA A 80 2.87 4.68 -5.26
CA ALA A 80 1.68 3.95 -5.70
C ALA A 80 0.42 4.78 -5.39
N ARG A 81 -0.63 4.62 -6.23
CA ARG A 81 -1.86 5.43 -6.16
C ARG A 81 -3.10 4.58 -5.95
N GLU A 82 -2.92 3.31 -5.78
CA GLU A 82 -3.97 2.32 -5.61
C GLU A 82 -4.88 2.68 -4.42
N PRO A 83 -6.15 2.28 -4.43
CA PRO A 83 -7.12 2.59 -3.38
C PRO A 83 -6.65 2.21 -1.98
N GLU A 84 -5.91 1.12 -1.85
CA GLU A 84 -5.33 0.68 -0.57
C GLU A 84 -4.30 1.68 -0.01
N ILE A 85 -3.54 2.37 -0.86
CA ILE A 85 -2.62 3.44 -0.42
C ILE A 85 -3.41 4.65 0.09
N VAL A 86 -4.48 5.03 -0.63
CA VAL A 86 -5.37 6.11 -0.20
C VAL A 86 -6.01 5.77 1.14
N ALA A 87 -6.48 4.53 1.32
CA ALA A 87 -7.06 4.05 2.57
C ALA A 87 -6.05 4.08 3.72
N LEU A 88 -4.80 3.62 3.48
CA LEU A 88 -3.72 3.68 4.47
C LEU A 88 -3.41 5.12 4.88
N VAL A 89 -3.32 6.06 3.94
CA VAL A 89 -3.09 7.47 4.24
C VAL A 89 -4.22 8.03 5.11
N ARG A 90 -5.47 7.74 4.77
CA ARG A 90 -6.64 8.18 5.55
C ARG A 90 -6.65 7.58 6.95
N PHE A 91 -6.30 6.30 7.08
CA PHE A 91 -6.16 5.65 8.38
C PHE A 91 -5.06 6.29 9.23
N LEU A 92 -3.87 6.51 8.67
CA LEU A 92 -2.77 7.16 9.38
C LEU A 92 -3.12 8.60 9.78
N ARG A 93 -3.81 9.36 8.94
CA ARG A 93 -4.33 10.70 9.30
C ARG A 93 -5.34 10.63 10.43
N ALA A 94 -6.24 9.67 10.42
CA ALA A 94 -7.17 9.45 11.53
C ALA A 94 -6.44 9.14 12.86
N MET A 95 -5.21 8.62 12.79
CA MET A 95 -4.32 8.41 13.92
C MET A 95 -3.46 9.64 14.27
N GLY A 96 -3.59 10.75 13.54
CA GLY A 96 -2.87 12.00 13.77
C GLY A 96 -1.61 12.18 12.93
N ALA A 97 -1.41 11.41 11.86
CA ALA A 97 -0.32 11.64 10.92
C ALA A 97 -0.59 12.85 10.00
N GLU A 98 0.47 13.53 9.61
CA GLU A 98 0.43 14.64 8.66
C GLU A 98 0.98 14.17 7.30
N ILE A 99 0.07 13.85 6.38
CA ILE A 99 0.38 13.31 5.06
C ILE A 99 -0.42 14.09 4.01
N TYR A 100 0.20 14.46 2.90
CA TYR A 100 -0.39 15.21 1.80
C TYR A 100 -0.09 14.54 0.47
N GLY A 101 -0.97 14.73 -0.54
CA GLY A 101 -0.80 14.22 -1.89
C GLY A 101 -1.36 12.82 -2.15
N GLU A 102 -2.29 12.33 -1.31
CA GLU A 102 -2.94 11.02 -1.53
C GLU A 102 -3.58 10.93 -2.92
N GLY A 103 -3.53 9.74 -3.52
CA GLY A 103 -4.03 9.49 -4.88
C GLY A 103 -3.16 10.08 -5.99
N THR A 104 -2.06 10.76 -5.65
CA THR A 104 -1.07 11.26 -6.62
C THR A 104 0.22 10.43 -6.56
N GLY A 105 1.11 10.64 -7.54
CA GLY A 105 2.43 10.01 -7.53
C GLY A 105 3.44 10.66 -6.58
N SER A 106 3.04 11.65 -5.77
CA SER A 106 3.93 12.34 -4.84
C SER A 106 3.26 12.51 -3.50
N LEU A 107 3.89 11.98 -2.45
CA LEU A 107 3.44 12.11 -1.08
C LEU A 107 4.43 12.95 -0.28
N LEU A 108 3.90 13.87 0.52
CA LEU A 108 4.67 14.62 1.52
C LEU A 108 4.19 14.16 2.90
N ILE A 109 5.12 13.69 3.73
CA ILE A 109 4.86 13.15 5.06
C ILE A 109 5.65 13.97 6.07
N GLU A 110 4.97 14.66 6.97
CA GLU A 110 5.59 15.35 8.09
C GLU A 110 5.58 14.41 9.30
N GLY A 111 6.76 14.13 9.83
CA GLY A 111 6.87 13.20 10.95
C GLY A 111 6.31 13.78 12.24
N VAL A 112 5.51 12.98 12.94
CA VAL A 112 4.89 13.34 14.21
C VAL A 112 5.53 12.58 15.37
N LYS A 113 5.51 13.16 16.57
CA LYS A 113 6.11 12.52 17.76
C LYS A 113 5.47 11.19 18.13
N ARG A 114 4.17 11.06 17.91
CA ARG A 114 3.39 9.85 18.19
C ARG A 114 2.07 9.87 17.44
N LEU A 115 1.60 8.71 17.10
CA LEU A 115 0.23 8.48 16.65
C LEU A 115 -0.67 8.11 17.83
N HIS A 116 -1.98 8.23 17.66
CA HIS A 116 -3.00 7.82 18.63
C HIS A 116 -3.92 6.75 18.03
N GLY A 117 -4.74 6.12 18.86
CA GLY A 117 -5.74 5.18 18.37
C GLY A 117 -6.82 5.86 17.54
N ALA A 118 -7.37 5.15 16.57
CA ALA A 118 -8.48 5.61 15.73
C ALA A 118 -9.45 4.48 15.45
N VAL A 119 -10.70 4.83 15.18
CA VAL A 119 -11.69 3.92 14.60
C VAL A 119 -11.70 4.15 13.10
N PHE A 120 -11.53 3.09 12.33
CA PHE A 120 -11.45 3.17 10.88
C PHE A 120 -12.13 1.96 10.25
N THR A 121 -12.96 2.19 9.25
CA THR A 121 -13.57 1.11 8.48
C THR A 121 -12.64 0.75 7.33
N ILE A 122 -12.14 -0.48 7.33
CA ILE A 122 -11.28 -0.99 6.25
C ILE A 122 -12.13 -1.19 5.00
N PRO A 123 -11.75 -0.64 3.86
CA PRO A 123 -12.46 -0.86 2.60
C PRO A 123 -12.39 -2.33 2.18
N ALA A 124 -13.35 -2.77 1.36
CA ALA A 124 -13.35 -4.10 0.80
C ALA A 124 -12.12 -4.34 -0.12
N ASP A 125 -11.67 -5.59 -0.19
CA ASP A 125 -10.54 -5.98 -1.02
C ASP A 125 -10.96 -6.02 -2.50
N ARG A 126 -10.45 -5.04 -3.27
CA ARG A 126 -10.70 -4.97 -4.72
C ARG A 126 -10.10 -6.14 -5.51
N ILE A 127 -9.02 -6.76 -5.02
CA ILE A 127 -8.38 -7.91 -5.67
C ILE A 127 -9.25 -9.13 -5.52
N GLU A 128 -9.77 -9.38 -4.32
CA GLU A 128 -10.73 -10.44 -4.06
C GLU A 128 -12.00 -10.23 -4.91
N GLY A 129 -12.56 -9.03 -4.87
CA GLY A 129 -13.73 -8.68 -5.66
C GLY A 129 -13.54 -8.88 -7.17
N GLY A 130 -12.42 -8.40 -7.72
CA GLY A 130 -12.05 -8.59 -9.10
C GLY A 130 -11.87 -10.06 -9.47
N THR A 131 -11.32 -10.87 -8.58
CA THR A 131 -11.16 -12.30 -8.77
C THR A 131 -12.51 -13.00 -8.91
N PHE A 132 -13.46 -12.70 -8.03
CA PHE A 132 -14.81 -13.29 -8.11
C PHE A 132 -15.58 -12.81 -9.32
N LEU A 133 -15.44 -11.56 -9.75
CA LEU A 133 -16.03 -11.08 -11.01
C LEU A 133 -15.47 -11.85 -12.22
N CYS A 134 -14.18 -12.06 -12.28
CA CYS A 134 -13.56 -12.88 -13.34
C CYS A 134 -14.06 -14.32 -13.30
N ALA A 135 -14.21 -14.93 -12.12
CA ALA A 135 -14.73 -16.27 -11.98
C ALA A 135 -16.18 -16.39 -12.50
N ALA A 136 -17.04 -15.42 -12.14
CA ALA A 136 -18.41 -15.36 -12.64
C ALA A 136 -18.45 -15.23 -14.19
N ALA A 137 -17.61 -14.35 -14.73
CA ALA A 137 -17.49 -14.16 -16.17
C ALA A 137 -17.06 -15.46 -16.90
N MET A 138 -16.07 -16.17 -16.37
CA MET A 138 -15.56 -17.43 -16.94
C MET A 138 -16.59 -18.58 -16.91
N THR A 139 -17.46 -18.58 -15.91
CA THR A 139 -18.47 -19.64 -15.72
C THR A 139 -19.83 -19.29 -16.33
N GLY A 140 -20.00 -18.07 -16.86
CA GLY A 140 -21.29 -17.60 -17.35
C GLY A 140 -22.35 -17.42 -16.24
N GLY A 141 -21.89 -17.23 -15.00
CA GLY A 141 -22.74 -17.08 -13.82
C GLY A 141 -23.18 -15.65 -13.57
N GLU A 142 -24.03 -15.48 -12.57
CA GLU A 142 -24.42 -14.18 -12.01
C GLU A 142 -23.83 -14.03 -10.62
N LEU A 143 -23.32 -12.84 -10.29
CA LEU A 143 -22.70 -12.54 -9.01
C LEU A 143 -23.07 -11.14 -8.56
N CYS A 144 -23.43 -10.99 -7.30
CA CYS A 144 -23.58 -9.71 -6.62
C CYS A 144 -22.47 -9.57 -5.55
N LEU A 145 -21.63 -8.55 -5.68
CA LEU A 145 -20.63 -8.18 -4.68
C LEU A 145 -21.12 -6.97 -3.88
N LYS A 146 -20.89 -6.99 -2.58
CA LYS A 146 -21.26 -5.90 -1.67
C LYS A 146 -20.03 -5.26 -1.05
N GLY A 147 -20.11 -3.96 -0.77
CA GLY A 147 -19.06 -3.21 -0.08
C GLY A 147 -17.88 -2.78 -0.97
N LEU A 148 -17.98 -2.96 -2.29
CA LEU A 148 -17.00 -2.49 -3.26
C LEU A 148 -17.50 -1.22 -3.96
N GLU A 149 -16.64 -0.23 -4.04
CA GLU A 149 -16.92 1.01 -4.77
C GLU A 149 -16.50 0.87 -6.24
N ARG A 150 -17.21 1.55 -7.10
CA ARG A 150 -16.98 1.52 -8.55
C ARG A 150 -15.55 1.90 -8.92
N GLU A 151 -15.00 2.89 -8.24
CA GLU A 151 -13.65 3.42 -8.46
C GLU A 151 -12.57 2.38 -8.17
N GLN A 152 -12.82 1.46 -7.24
CA GLN A 152 -11.87 0.40 -6.87
C GLN A 152 -11.72 -0.65 -7.96
N LEU A 153 -12.76 -0.88 -8.77
CA LEU A 153 -12.81 -1.92 -9.81
C LEU A 153 -12.77 -1.36 -11.24
N GLY A 154 -12.46 -0.10 -11.45
CA GLY A 154 -12.58 0.57 -12.75
C GLY A 154 -11.93 -0.19 -13.90
N ALA A 155 -10.66 -0.54 -13.80
CA ALA A 155 -9.93 -1.24 -14.85
C ALA A 155 -10.46 -2.68 -15.10
N VAL A 156 -10.79 -3.42 -14.04
CA VAL A 156 -11.33 -4.78 -14.14
C VAL A 156 -12.74 -4.74 -14.78
N SER A 157 -13.56 -3.78 -14.36
CA SER A 157 -14.91 -3.58 -14.90
C SER A 157 -14.89 -3.26 -16.39
N GLU A 158 -13.95 -2.43 -16.82
CA GLU A 158 -13.78 -2.08 -18.22
C GLU A 158 -13.34 -3.30 -19.05
N ALA A 159 -12.34 -4.02 -18.57
CA ALA A 159 -11.88 -5.24 -19.24
C ALA A 159 -13.01 -6.29 -19.38
N LEU A 160 -13.79 -6.51 -18.33
CA LEU A 160 -14.92 -7.44 -18.36
C LEU A 160 -16.02 -6.99 -19.33
N ARG A 161 -16.32 -5.68 -19.41
CA ARG A 161 -17.26 -5.17 -20.42
C ARG A 161 -16.79 -5.42 -21.85
N MET A 162 -15.50 -5.25 -22.11
CA MET A 162 -14.90 -5.53 -23.42
C MET A 162 -15.04 -7.00 -23.83
N THR A 163 -15.14 -7.92 -22.88
CA THR A 163 -15.43 -9.35 -23.15
C THR A 163 -16.92 -9.67 -23.29
N GLY A 164 -17.79 -8.65 -23.21
CA GLY A 164 -19.24 -8.82 -23.35
C GLY A 164 -20.00 -9.03 -22.02
N CYS A 165 -19.34 -8.94 -20.88
CA CYS A 165 -19.99 -9.05 -19.58
C CYS A 165 -20.87 -7.81 -19.30
N ARG A 166 -22.03 -8.03 -18.72
CA ARG A 166 -22.92 -6.97 -18.25
C ARG A 166 -22.63 -6.68 -16.77
N LEU A 167 -22.29 -5.44 -16.45
CA LEU A 167 -21.98 -4.99 -15.09
C LEU A 167 -22.92 -3.85 -14.73
N PHE A 168 -23.57 -3.99 -13.60
CA PHE A 168 -24.47 -2.99 -13.02
C PHE A 168 -23.92 -2.55 -11.66
N TRP A 169 -24.15 -1.31 -11.31
CA TRP A 169 -23.83 -0.75 -10.01
C TRP A 169 -25.13 -0.30 -9.36
N GLU A 170 -25.36 -0.74 -8.14
CA GLU A 170 -26.50 -0.30 -7.33
C GLU A 170 -26.06 0.88 -6.45
N GLU A 171 -26.93 1.88 -6.29
CA GLU A 171 -26.68 2.99 -5.37
C GLU A 171 -26.76 2.48 -3.93
N GLY A 172 -25.68 2.65 -3.16
CA GLY A 172 -25.59 2.24 -1.75
C GLY A 172 -25.03 0.84 -1.52
N GLY A 173 -24.38 0.24 -2.50
CA GLY A 173 -23.68 -1.05 -2.37
C GLY A 173 -22.26 -0.89 -1.88
#